data_ddfdfa3a612ff38e992768457edadb5c
#
_entry.id   ddfdfa3a612ff38e992768457edadb5c
#
_cell.length_a   1.000
_cell.length_b   1.000
_cell.length_c   1.000
_cell.angle_alpha   90.00
_cell.angle_beta   90.00
_cell.angle_gamma   90.00
#
_symmetry.space_group_name_H-M   'P 1'
#
loop_
_entity.id
_entity.type
_entity.pdbx_description
1 polymer ?
#
loop_
_entity_poly.entity_id
_entity_poly.type
_entity_poly.pdbx_seq_one_letter_code
_entity_poly.pdbx_strand_id
1 'polypeptide(L)'
;MKISVALTVRNMMAGIEADSLIFEEVLEFLAGAPTAEEIVAFSPSEALQQRARYLLERNREGLLTPQERQELDDFARLNHFVSMLKARARARLTDT
;
A
#
# COMPACT_ATOMS: atom_id res chain seq x y z
N MET A 1 7.73 -17.83 -14.30
CA MET A 1 7.03 -17.80 -13.02
C MET A 1 7.18 -16.48 -12.30
N LYS A 2 8.42 -16.04 -12.09
CA LYS A 2 8.66 -14.72 -11.45
C LYS A 2 8.13 -13.56 -12.28
N ILE A 3 8.15 -13.70 -13.60
CA ILE A 3 7.65 -12.66 -14.50
C ILE A 3 6.15 -12.49 -14.36
N SER A 4 5.41 -13.59 -14.17
CA SER A 4 3.95 -13.54 -13.98
C SER A 4 3.57 -12.79 -12.71
N VAL A 5 4.29 -13.02 -11.62
CA VAL A 5 4.04 -12.34 -10.34
C VAL A 5 4.29 -10.85 -10.49
N ALA A 6 5.41 -10.48 -11.14
CA ALA A 6 5.74 -9.07 -11.36
C ALA A 6 4.68 -8.36 -12.19
N LEU A 7 4.17 -9.04 -13.25
CA LEU A 7 3.10 -8.49 -14.07
C LEU A 7 1.80 -8.30 -13.29
N THR A 8 1.46 -9.27 -12.43
CA THR A 8 0.25 -9.19 -11.62
C THR A 8 0.32 -8.00 -10.65
N VAL A 9 1.46 -7.83 -9.98
CA VAL A 9 1.65 -6.71 -9.06
C VAL A 9 1.56 -5.39 -9.82
N ARG A 10 2.20 -5.29 -10.98
CA ARG A 10 2.16 -4.10 -11.81
C ARG A 10 0.73 -3.76 -12.24
N ASN A 11 -0.05 -4.78 -12.64
CA ASN A 11 -1.44 -4.57 -13.04
C ASN A 11 -2.31 -4.09 -11.87
N MET A 12 -2.09 -4.63 -10.68
CA MET A 12 -2.83 -4.21 -9.49
C MET A 12 -2.53 -2.76 -9.11
N MET A 13 -1.35 -2.27 -9.46
CA MET A 13 -0.94 -0.91 -9.16
C MET A 13 -1.15 0.05 -10.32
N ALA A 14 -1.80 -0.39 -11.39
CA ALA A 14 -2.07 0.47 -12.54
C ALA A 14 -2.94 1.65 -12.12
N GLY A 15 -2.57 2.85 -12.56
CA GLY A 15 -3.27 4.09 -12.21
C GLY A 15 -2.78 4.76 -10.94
N ILE A 16 -1.84 4.14 -10.22
CA ILE A 16 -1.25 4.73 -9.02
C ILE A 16 -0.04 5.58 -9.43
N GLU A 17 0.05 6.79 -8.88
CA GLU A 17 1.17 7.67 -9.16
C GLU A 17 2.48 7.03 -8.67
N ALA A 18 3.48 6.95 -9.56
CA ALA A 18 4.74 6.28 -9.24
C ALA A 18 5.52 6.98 -8.13
N ASP A 19 5.28 8.26 -7.92
CA ASP A 19 5.96 9.05 -6.90
C ASP A 19 5.16 9.21 -5.62
N SER A 20 4.04 8.51 -5.48
CA SER A 20 3.28 8.57 -4.23
C SER A 20 4.06 7.91 -3.10
N LEU A 21 3.98 8.47 -1.91
CA LEU A 21 4.72 8.00 -0.75
C LEU A 21 4.35 6.57 -0.37
N ILE A 22 3.06 6.24 -0.42
CA ILE A 22 2.62 4.89 -0.08
C ILE A 22 3.14 3.86 -1.08
N PHE A 23 3.16 4.22 -2.36
CA PHE A 23 3.68 3.35 -3.41
C PHE A 23 5.16 3.04 -3.17
N GLU A 24 5.95 4.07 -2.87
CA GLU A 24 7.38 3.91 -2.61
C GLU A 24 7.63 3.01 -1.40
N GLU A 25 6.89 3.20 -0.31
CA GLU A 25 7.08 2.39 0.89
C GLU A 25 6.73 0.93 0.65
N VAL A 26 5.64 0.66 -0.07
CA VAL A 26 5.23 -0.71 -0.36
C VAL A 26 6.24 -1.39 -1.28
N LEU A 27 6.71 -0.68 -2.31
CA LEU A 27 7.72 -1.23 -3.21
C LEU A 27 9.01 -1.58 -2.47
N GLU A 28 9.49 -0.68 -1.64
CA GLU A 28 10.72 -0.90 -0.88
C GLU A 28 10.57 -2.08 0.06
N PHE A 29 9.44 -2.18 0.73
CA PHE A 29 9.16 -3.30 1.61
C PHE A 29 9.18 -4.64 0.86
N LEU A 30 8.47 -4.71 -0.27
CA LEU A 30 8.38 -5.94 -1.06
C LEU A 30 9.72 -6.30 -1.72
N ALA A 31 10.51 -5.31 -2.10
CA ALA A 31 11.82 -5.54 -2.70
C ALA A 31 12.77 -6.24 -1.73
N GLY A 32 12.54 -6.11 -0.43
CA GLY A 32 13.31 -6.80 0.60
C GLY A 32 12.97 -8.26 0.77
N ALA A 33 12.04 -8.80 -0.02
CA ALA A 33 11.60 -10.20 0.06
C ALA A 33 11.17 -10.59 1.48
N PRO A 34 10.15 -9.92 2.03
CA PRO A 34 9.75 -10.14 3.42
C PRO A 34 9.18 -11.54 3.66
N THR A 35 9.37 -12.04 4.88
CA THR A 35 8.73 -13.27 5.31
C THR A 35 7.23 -13.04 5.56
N ALA A 36 6.47 -14.13 5.71
CA ALA A 36 5.04 -14.02 6.03
C ALA A 36 4.83 -13.26 7.35
N GLU A 37 5.67 -13.53 8.36
CA GLU A 37 5.60 -12.82 9.63
C GLU A 37 5.84 -11.32 9.46
N GLU A 38 6.81 -10.96 8.64
CA GLU A 38 7.12 -9.56 8.37
C GLU A 38 5.97 -8.86 7.64
N ILE A 39 5.32 -9.58 6.72
CA ILE A 39 4.17 -9.02 6.01
C ILE A 39 3.03 -8.72 6.99
N VAL A 40 2.71 -9.68 7.86
CA VAL A 40 1.65 -9.48 8.85
C VAL A 40 1.96 -8.28 9.76
N ALA A 41 3.23 -8.08 10.07
CA ALA A 41 3.68 -7.00 10.95
C ALA A 41 3.87 -5.67 10.22
N PHE A 42 3.73 -5.63 8.91
CA PHE A 42 3.98 -4.41 8.16
C PHE A 42 3.08 -3.27 8.61
N SER A 43 3.67 -2.10 8.77
CA SER A 43 2.96 -0.88 9.13
C SER A 43 3.61 0.27 8.37
N PRO A 44 2.83 1.21 7.83
CA PRO A 44 3.41 2.38 7.16
C PRO A 44 4.25 3.21 8.13
N SER A 45 5.19 3.98 7.59
CA SER A 45 6.01 4.89 8.38
C SER A 45 5.15 5.92 9.10
N GLU A 46 5.67 6.49 10.17
CA GLU A 46 5.01 7.56 10.89
C GLU A 46 4.70 8.74 9.97
N ALA A 47 5.65 9.09 9.09
CA ALA A 47 5.45 10.16 8.13
C ALA A 47 4.25 9.90 7.23
N LEU A 48 4.14 8.67 6.73
CA LEU A 48 3.02 8.29 5.86
C LEU A 48 1.70 8.29 6.62
N GLN A 49 1.69 7.81 7.86
CA GLN A 49 0.50 7.83 8.70
C GLN A 49 0.02 9.25 8.96
N GLN A 50 0.94 10.17 9.25
CA GLN A 50 0.61 11.58 9.44
C GLN A 50 0.05 12.19 8.17
N ARG A 51 0.65 11.88 7.02
CA ARG A 51 0.15 12.37 5.73
C ARG A 51 -1.27 11.87 5.46
N ALA A 52 -1.53 10.60 5.74
CA ALA A 52 -2.86 10.02 5.57
C ALA A 52 -3.89 10.73 6.44
N ARG A 53 -3.56 11.00 7.70
CA ARG A 53 -4.47 11.73 8.60
C ARG A 53 -4.76 13.14 8.08
N TYR A 54 -3.73 13.81 7.57
CA TYR A 54 -3.90 15.14 6.99
C TYR A 54 -4.87 15.11 5.81
N LEU A 55 -4.68 14.15 4.90
CA LEU A 55 -5.54 14.04 3.72
C LEU A 55 -6.98 13.71 4.10
N LEU A 56 -7.18 12.82 5.07
CA LEU A 56 -8.50 12.46 5.53
C LEU A 56 -9.22 13.64 6.16
N GLU A 57 -8.50 14.46 6.92
CA GLU A 57 -9.07 15.65 7.55
C GLU A 57 -9.49 16.66 6.49
N ARG A 58 -8.62 16.90 5.49
CA ARG A 58 -8.97 17.82 4.41
C ARG A 58 -10.14 17.30 3.58
N ASN A 59 -10.22 15.98 3.39
CA ASN A 59 -11.36 15.38 2.70
C ASN A 59 -12.66 15.63 3.45
N ARG A 60 -12.63 15.49 4.77
CA ARG A 60 -13.79 15.74 5.62
C ARG A 60 -14.27 17.16 5.49
N GLU A 61 -13.35 18.10 5.34
CA GLU A 61 -13.65 19.53 5.21
C GLU A 61 -13.98 19.94 3.78
N GLY A 62 -13.85 19.03 2.81
CA GLY A 62 -14.10 19.33 1.40
C GLY A 62 -13.02 20.20 0.76
N LEU A 63 -11.79 20.14 1.29
CA LEU A 63 -10.71 21.03 0.88
C LEU A 63 -9.60 20.33 0.09
N LEU A 64 -9.80 19.07 -0.34
CA LEU A 64 -8.77 18.37 -1.10
C LEU A 64 -8.55 19.02 -2.46
N THR A 65 -7.27 19.24 -2.79
CA THR A 65 -6.89 19.59 -4.16
C THR A 65 -7.01 18.34 -5.05
N PRO A 66 -7.08 18.48 -6.39
CA PRO A 66 -7.07 17.31 -7.26
C PRO A 66 -5.87 16.39 -7.05
N GLN A 67 -4.69 16.95 -6.77
CA GLN A 67 -3.50 16.16 -6.50
C GLN A 67 -3.61 15.41 -5.18
N GLU A 68 -4.15 16.06 -4.16
CA GLU A 68 -4.38 15.43 -2.86
C GLU A 68 -5.45 14.33 -2.96
N ARG A 69 -6.46 14.53 -3.80
CA ARG A 69 -7.46 13.51 -4.07
C ARG A 69 -6.82 12.25 -4.67
N GLN A 70 -5.93 12.44 -5.65
CA GLN A 70 -5.21 11.33 -6.26
C GLN A 70 -4.36 10.61 -5.23
N GLU A 71 -3.69 11.35 -4.38
CA GLU A 71 -2.84 10.79 -3.31
C GLU A 71 -3.67 9.94 -2.35
N LEU A 72 -4.84 10.44 -1.96
CA LEU A 72 -5.73 9.70 -1.05
C LEU A 72 -6.27 8.43 -1.72
N ASP A 73 -6.61 8.52 -3.01
CA ASP A 73 -7.05 7.34 -3.77
C ASP A 73 -5.96 6.28 -3.84
N ASP A 74 -4.72 6.70 -4.08
CA ASP A 74 -3.57 5.79 -4.11
C ASP A 74 -3.39 5.12 -2.76
N PHE A 75 -3.53 5.90 -1.68
CA PHE A 75 -3.42 5.37 -0.33
C PHE A 75 -4.47 4.27 -0.10
N ALA A 76 -5.71 4.54 -0.50
CA ALA A 76 -6.80 3.57 -0.31
C ALA A 76 -6.54 2.28 -1.10
N ARG A 77 -6.08 2.40 -2.35
CA ARG A 77 -5.79 1.23 -3.19
C ARG A 77 -4.66 0.39 -2.63
N LEU A 78 -3.56 1.02 -2.23
CA LEU A 78 -2.43 0.29 -1.70
C LEU A 78 -2.70 -0.27 -0.31
N ASN A 79 -3.48 0.44 0.49
CA ASN A 79 -3.90 -0.08 1.78
C ASN A 79 -4.73 -1.36 1.61
N HIS A 80 -5.62 -1.36 0.62
CA HIS A 80 -6.40 -2.56 0.31
C HIS A 80 -5.50 -3.71 -0.17
N PHE A 81 -4.55 -3.40 -1.04
CA PHE A 81 -3.58 -4.39 -1.53
C PHE A 81 -2.81 -5.01 -0.35
N VAL A 82 -2.32 -4.17 0.55
CA VAL A 82 -1.57 -4.65 1.72
C VAL A 82 -2.46 -5.51 2.62
N SER A 83 -3.73 -5.13 2.77
CA SER A 83 -4.67 -5.91 3.58
C SER A 83 -4.87 -7.31 3.01
N MET A 84 -4.99 -7.44 1.69
CA MET A 84 -5.10 -8.73 1.04
C MET A 84 -3.82 -9.54 1.20
N LEU A 85 -2.68 -8.88 1.08
CA LEU A 85 -1.38 -9.52 1.25
C LEU A 85 -1.24 -10.06 2.67
N LYS A 86 -1.64 -9.29 3.66
CA LYS A 86 -1.60 -9.74 5.06
C LYS A 86 -2.51 -10.94 5.30
N ALA A 87 -3.69 -10.93 4.69
CA ALA A 87 -4.61 -12.06 4.83
C ALA A 87 -3.99 -13.36 4.28
N ARG A 88 -3.32 -13.27 3.15
CA ARG A 88 -2.64 -14.43 2.57
C ARG A 88 -1.44 -14.88 3.40
N ALA A 89 -0.71 -13.93 3.95
CA ALA A 89 0.42 -14.23 4.83
C ALA A 89 -0.06 -14.96 6.10
N ARG A 90 -1.16 -14.49 6.69
CA ARG A 90 -1.74 -15.17 7.86
C ARG A 90 -2.16 -16.59 7.54
N ALA A 91 -2.78 -16.80 6.37
CA ALA A 91 -3.18 -18.13 5.95
C ALA A 91 -1.98 -19.08 5.84
N ARG A 92 -0.85 -18.59 5.32
CA ARG A 92 0.36 -19.38 5.22
C ARG A 92 0.93 -19.77 6.59
N LEU A 93 0.82 -18.86 7.55
CA LEU A 93 1.30 -19.10 8.91
C LEU A 93 0.46 -20.11 9.67
N THR A 94 -0.84 -20.19 9.37
CA THR A 94 -1.74 -21.13 10.04
C THR A 94 -1.84 -22.49 9.34
N ASP A 95 -1.29 -22.59 8.14
CA ASP A 95 -1.40 -23.78 7.29
C ASP A 95 -0.31 -24.82 7.57
N THR A 96 0.43 -24.63 8.63
CA THR A 96 1.44 -25.59 9.05
C THR A 96 0.93 -26.38 10.25
#